data_bab4b2a51cdbbebe10bab42837612a85
#
_entry.id   bab4b2a51cdbbebe10bab42837612a85
#
_cell.length_a   1.000
_cell.length_b   1.000
_cell.length_c   1.000
_cell.angle_alpha   90.00
_cell.angle_beta   90.00
_cell.angle_gamma   90.00
#
_symmetry.space_group_name_H-M   'P 1'
#
loop_
_entity.id
_entity.type
_entity.pdbx_description
1 polymer ?
#
loop_
_entity_poly.entity_id
_entity_poly.type
_entity_poly.pdbx_seq_one_letter_code
_entity_poly.pdbx_strand_id
1 'polypeptide(L)'
;HDVRFPANLSFGSTGGPERRTEIVTLANGFEERNTPWAEARRNYDAGVSLRSLDDIEELIAFFEARQGQLHGFRWKDWADFKSCRSSQAVGFEDQLIGVGDGMTVAFQLSKTYRSGAFSQVRRVTKPVPGTVRVGLQGDELVDTLHFGVEMTTGIVSFASPPAVGEQVTAGFEFDVPVRFDTDRIQVSVASFQAGDVPHVPVVEVRL
;
A
#
# COMPACT_ATOMS: atom_id res chain seq x y z
N HIS A 1 -0.64 -7.69 12.67
CA HIS A 1 -1.95 -7.21 13.14
C HIS A 1 -2.65 -6.39 12.04
N ASP A 2 -3.94 -6.60 11.82
CA ASP A 2 -4.68 -5.89 10.76
C ASP A 2 -5.33 -4.60 11.27
N VAL A 3 -4.51 -3.70 11.80
CA VAL A 3 -4.90 -2.37 12.28
C VAL A 3 -4.10 -1.31 11.54
N ARG A 4 -4.70 -0.14 11.34
CA ARG A 4 -4.05 0.99 10.67
C ARG A 4 -3.27 1.82 11.69
N PHE A 5 -2.07 2.25 11.30
CA PHE A 5 -1.31 3.28 12.01
C PHE A 5 -2.12 4.59 12.06
N PRO A 6 -2.12 5.32 13.17
CA PRO A 6 -2.88 6.56 13.32
C PRO A 6 -2.64 7.53 12.17
N ALA A 7 -3.71 7.96 11.51
CA ALA A 7 -3.62 8.75 10.28
C ALA A 7 -3.04 10.16 10.52
N ASN A 8 -3.31 10.77 11.68
CA ASN A 8 -2.74 12.03 12.11
C ASN A 8 -1.21 11.94 12.27
N LEU A 9 -0.69 10.79 12.72
CA LEU A 9 0.75 10.56 12.90
C LEU A 9 1.44 10.21 11.58
N SER A 10 0.76 9.53 10.65
CA SER A 10 1.33 9.23 9.32
C SER A 10 1.32 10.41 8.36
N PHE A 11 0.46 11.42 8.60
CA PHE A 11 0.42 12.61 7.76
C PHE A 11 1.70 13.44 7.94
N GLY A 12 2.34 13.78 6.81
CA GLY A 12 3.61 14.50 6.81
C GLY A 12 4.85 13.59 6.90
N SER A 13 4.66 12.26 6.97
CA SER A 13 5.76 11.30 6.87
C SER A 13 6.49 11.44 5.52
N THR A 14 7.78 11.12 5.54
CA THR A 14 8.60 11.03 4.33
C THR A 14 8.75 9.56 3.92
N GLY A 15 8.90 9.29 2.64
CA GLY A 15 9.12 7.93 2.17
C GLY A 15 8.74 7.72 0.70
N GLY A 16 8.82 6.49 0.26
CA GLY A 16 8.47 6.13 -1.12
C GLY A 16 9.00 4.76 -1.53
N PRO A 17 8.91 4.44 -2.84
CA PRO A 17 9.38 3.19 -3.38
C PRO A 17 10.91 3.11 -3.45
N GLU A 18 11.45 2.03 -2.95
CA GLU A 18 12.85 1.63 -3.09
C GLU A 18 12.98 0.47 -4.07
N ARG A 19 13.99 0.52 -4.92
CA ARG A 19 14.39 -0.60 -5.79
C ARG A 19 15.85 -0.92 -5.56
N ARG A 20 16.21 -2.19 -5.78
CA ARG A 20 17.60 -2.63 -5.78
C ARG A 20 18.03 -2.89 -7.20
N THR A 21 19.06 -2.19 -7.65
CA THR A 21 19.69 -2.38 -8.96
C THR A 21 21.17 -2.72 -8.77
N GLU A 22 21.60 -3.81 -9.37
CA GLU A 22 23.01 -4.19 -9.44
C GLU A 22 23.57 -3.69 -10.77
N ILE A 23 24.63 -2.90 -10.70
CA ILE A 23 25.28 -2.29 -11.87
C ILE A 23 26.68 -2.82 -11.97
N VAL A 24 27.02 -3.41 -13.11
CA VAL A 24 28.36 -3.89 -13.44
C VAL A 24 28.90 -3.06 -14.59
N THR A 25 29.98 -2.33 -14.33
CA THR A 25 30.68 -1.56 -15.37
C THR A 25 31.67 -2.48 -16.07
N LEU A 26 31.52 -2.62 -17.38
CA LEU A 26 32.40 -3.40 -18.23
C LEU A 26 33.70 -2.65 -18.55
N ALA A 27 34.75 -3.35 -18.92
CA ALA A 27 36.06 -2.77 -19.25
C ALA A 27 36.04 -1.79 -20.45
N ASN A 28 35.02 -1.87 -21.30
CA ASN A 28 34.75 -0.96 -22.42
C ASN A 28 33.97 0.28 -22.04
N GLY A 29 33.63 0.47 -20.75
CA GLY A 29 32.88 1.62 -20.23
C GLY A 29 31.35 1.51 -20.32
N PHE A 30 30.82 0.41 -20.86
CA PHE A 30 29.37 0.16 -20.82
C PHE A 30 28.94 -0.45 -19.48
N GLU A 31 27.65 -0.31 -19.17
CA GLU A 31 27.04 -0.86 -17.95
C GLU A 31 26.05 -1.96 -18.27
N GLU A 32 26.12 -3.05 -17.52
CA GLU A 32 25.05 -4.03 -17.39
C GLU A 32 24.30 -3.80 -16.10
N ARG A 33 22.96 -3.83 -16.17
CA ARG A 33 22.07 -3.56 -15.04
C ARG A 33 21.13 -4.73 -14.81
N ASN A 34 21.08 -5.18 -13.58
CA ASN A 34 20.20 -6.24 -13.14
C ASN A 34 19.39 -5.79 -11.93
N THR A 35 18.14 -6.23 -11.80
CA THR A 35 17.31 -5.98 -10.62
C THR A 35 16.89 -7.32 -9.99
N PRO A 36 17.37 -7.63 -8.78
CA PRO A 36 16.98 -8.84 -8.07
C PRO A 36 15.54 -8.76 -7.50
N TRP A 37 14.95 -7.56 -7.46
CA TRP A 37 13.59 -7.37 -6.95
C TRP A 37 12.59 -7.17 -8.10
N ALA A 38 11.61 -8.06 -8.18
CA ALA A 38 10.51 -7.92 -9.15
C ALA A 38 9.65 -6.68 -8.87
N GLU A 39 9.42 -6.37 -7.59
CA GLU A 39 8.62 -5.23 -7.14
C GLU A 39 9.44 -4.30 -6.24
N ALA A 40 9.10 -3.01 -6.26
CA ALA A 40 9.63 -2.05 -5.31
C ALA A 40 9.17 -2.39 -3.89
N ARG A 41 9.97 -2.05 -2.91
CA ARG A 41 9.63 -2.05 -1.48
C ARG A 41 9.51 -0.62 -1.00
N ARG A 42 8.54 -0.34 -0.17
CA ARG A 42 8.36 1.02 0.35
C ARG A 42 8.98 1.16 1.72
N ASN A 43 9.65 2.28 1.90
CA ASN A 43 10.19 2.70 3.18
C ASN A 43 9.58 4.05 3.54
N TYR A 44 9.30 4.25 4.82
CA TYR A 44 8.73 5.49 5.34
C TYR A 44 9.43 5.87 6.63
N ASP A 45 9.40 7.17 6.94
CA ASP A 45 9.75 7.70 8.24
C ASP A 45 8.60 8.56 8.75
N ALA A 46 7.98 8.12 9.83
CA ALA A 46 6.92 8.84 10.51
C ALA A 46 7.45 9.82 11.57
N GLY A 47 8.76 9.93 11.72
CA GLY A 47 9.40 10.89 12.59
C GLY A 47 9.08 12.30 12.13
N VAL A 48 8.67 13.15 13.06
CA VAL A 48 8.42 14.57 12.84
C VAL A 48 8.85 15.36 14.06
N SER A 49 9.43 16.52 13.81
CA SER A 49 9.73 17.49 14.85
C SER A 49 8.44 18.10 15.39
N LEU A 50 8.33 18.25 16.69
CA LEU A 50 7.22 18.90 17.39
C LEU A 50 5.86 18.18 17.24
N ARG A 51 5.61 17.26 18.13
CA ARG A 51 4.31 16.63 18.36
C ARG A 51 3.75 17.01 19.72
N SER A 52 2.43 16.96 19.86
CA SER A 52 1.81 17.03 21.19
C SER A 52 2.25 15.83 22.04
N LEU A 53 2.17 15.95 23.36
CA LEU A 53 2.47 14.80 24.23
C LEU A 53 1.46 13.67 24.02
N ASP A 54 0.20 13.99 23.69
CA ASP A 54 -0.82 12.99 23.39
C ASP A 54 -0.48 12.19 22.10
N ASP A 55 0.02 12.85 21.04
CA ASP A 55 0.49 12.18 19.83
C ASP A 55 1.68 11.24 20.12
N ILE A 56 2.57 11.67 21.00
CA ILE A 56 3.73 10.86 21.41
C ILE A 56 3.28 9.64 22.23
N GLU A 57 2.33 9.83 23.14
CA GLU A 57 1.75 8.74 23.92
C GLU A 57 1.02 7.73 23.02
N GLU A 58 0.25 8.21 22.04
CA GLU A 58 -0.41 7.36 21.05
C GLU A 58 0.62 6.55 20.23
N LEU A 59 1.72 7.19 19.79
CA LEU A 59 2.80 6.52 19.07
C LEU A 59 3.48 5.44 19.92
N ILE A 60 3.82 5.75 21.19
CA ILE A 60 4.44 4.79 22.10
C ILE A 60 3.51 3.61 22.35
N ALA A 61 2.23 3.87 22.63
CA ALA A 61 1.22 2.81 22.83
C ALA A 61 1.08 1.93 21.60
N PHE A 62 1.08 2.52 20.40
CA PHE A 62 1.03 1.77 19.16
C PHE A 62 2.28 0.91 18.95
N PHE A 63 3.46 1.45 19.22
CA PHE A 63 4.74 0.75 19.09
C PHE A 63 4.84 -0.44 20.06
N GLU A 64 4.52 -0.23 21.33
CA GLU A 64 4.51 -1.29 22.34
C GLU A 64 3.52 -2.40 21.99
N ALA A 65 2.31 -2.05 21.53
CA ALA A 65 1.31 -3.00 21.10
C ALA A 65 1.71 -3.80 19.84
N ARG A 66 2.66 -3.31 19.04
CA ARG A 66 3.27 -4.03 17.89
C ARG A 66 4.54 -4.77 18.25
N GLN A 67 5.06 -4.60 19.48
CA GLN A 67 6.32 -5.19 19.96
C GLN A 67 7.49 -4.86 19.02
N GLY A 68 7.67 -3.58 18.74
CA GLY A 68 8.69 -3.11 17.79
C GLY A 68 8.51 -3.70 16.40
N GLN A 69 9.51 -4.41 15.90
CA GLN A 69 9.52 -4.99 14.55
C GLN A 69 8.68 -6.26 14.40
N LEU A 70 8.13 -6.84 15.48
CA LEU A 70 7.55 -8.18 15.46
C LEU A 70 6.25 -8.25 14.65
N HIS A 71 5.34 -7.29 14.85
CA HIS A 71 4.02 -7.33 14.23
C HIS A 71 3.84 -6.27 13.16
N GLY A 72 3.35 -6.71 12.00
CA GLY A 72 2.96 -5.81 10.92
C GLY A 72 1.64 -5.09 11.22
N PHE A 73 1.40 -4.01 10.48
CA PHE A 73 0.21 -3.17 10.55
C PHE A 73 -0.07 -2.52 9.19
N ARG A 74 -1.20 -1.81 9.06
CA ARG A 74 -1.58 -1.07 7.86
C ARG A 74 -1.04 0.36 7.91
N TRP A 75 -0.46 0.81 6.81
CA TRP A 75 0.07 2.16 6.65
C TRP A 75 -0.63 2.88 5.51
N LYS A 76 -1.19 4.07 5.76
CA LYS A 76 -1.67 4.93 4.69
C LYS A 76 -0.52 5.72 4.09
N ASP A 77 -0.18 5.42 2.85
CA ASP A 77 0.74 6.22 2.04
C ASP A 77 -0.03 7.39 1.42
N TRP A 78 0.11 8.58 1.98
CA TRP A 78 -0.63 9.76 1.53
C TRP A 78 -0.30 10.20 0.10
N ALA A 79 0.84 9.77 -0.45
CA ALA A 79 1.23 10.02 -1.82
C ALA A 79 0.67 8.97 -2.81
N ASP A 80 0.35 7.74 -2.30
CA ASP A 80 -0.03 6.61 -3.16
C ASP A 80 -1.01 5.64 -2.45
N PHE A 81 -2.23 6.10 -2.17
CA PHE A 81 -3.26 5.35 -1.43
C PHE A 81 -4.52 5.03 -2.23
N LYS A 82 -4.59 5.41 -3.52
CA LYS A 82 -5.76 5.20 -4.39
C LYS A 82 -5.40 4.48 -5.69
N SER A 83 -6.36 3.79 -6.26
CA SER A 83 -6.30 3.21 -7.61
C SER A 83 -6.16 4.26 -8.72
N CYS A 84 -6.70 5.45 -8.51
CA CYS A 84 -6.66 6.60 -9.42
C CYS A 84 -5.71 7.70 -8.92
N ARG A 85 -5.74 8.86 -9.56
CA ARG A 85 -5.02 10.07 -9.11
C ARG A 85 -5.59 10.55 -7.78
N SER A 86 -4.75 11.09 -6.90
CA SER A 86 -5.16 11.56 -5.56
C SER A 86 -6.27 12.62 -5.60
N SER A 87 -6.34 13.42 -6.67
CA SER A 87 -7.37 14.46 -6.88
C SER A 87 -8.71 13.92 -7.39
N GLN A 88 -8.79 12.65 -7.79
CA GLN A 88 -9.98 12.02 -8.35
C GLN A 88 -10.70 11.18 -7.31
N ALA A 89 -12.02 11.02 -7.46
CA ALA A 89 -12.77 10.02 -6.74
C ALA A 89 -12.46 8.62 -7.30
N VAL A 90 -12.50 7.60 -6.44
CA VAL A 90 -12.35 6.22 -6.84
C VAL A 90 -13.52 5.80 -7.73
N GLY A 91 -13.22 5.26 -8.91
CA GLY A 91 -14.18 4.74 -9.89
C GLY A 91 -13.98 3.25 -10.12
N PHE A 92 -15.04 2.51 -10.44
CA PHE A 92 -14.95 1.06 -10.70
C PHE A 92 -14.13 0.70 -11.94
N GLU A 93 -13.81 1.66 -12.82
CA GLU A 93 -13.00 1.48 -14.03
C GLU A 93 -11.52 1.88 -13.87
N ASP A 94 -11.07 2.27 -12.66
CA ASP A 94 -9.72 2.82 -12.45
C ASP A 94 -8.60 1.89 -12.90
N GLN A 95 -8.74 0.57 -12.64
CA GLN A 95 -7.73 -0.44 -12.93
C GLN A 95 -8.35 -1.67 -13.60
N LEU A 96 -7.75 -2.13 -14.69
CA LEU A 96 -8.05 -3.46 -15.23
C LEU A 96 -7.31 -4.49 -14.36
N ILE A 97 -8.06 -5.34 -13.67
CA ILE A 97 -7.51 -6.37 -12.77
C ILE A 97 -7.55 -7.78 -13.38
N GLY A 98 -8.24 -7.96 -14.49
CA GLY A 98 -8.27 -9.23 -15.23
C GLY A 98 -9.23 -9.23 -16.40
N VAL A 99 -9.25 -10.36 -17.08
CA VAL A 99 -10.19 -10.66 -18.18
C VAL A 99 -10.81 -12.02 -17.89
N GLY A 100 -12.11 -12.13 -18.02
CA GLY A 100 -12.86 -13.38 -17.85
C GLY A 100 -12.41 -14.46 -18.83
N ASP A 101 -12.37 -15.67 -18.33
CA ASP A 101 -12.10 -16.91 -19.11
C ASP A 101 -13.26 -17.92 -19.02
N GLY A 102 -14.36 -17.54 -18.37
CA GLY A 102 -15.52 -18.39 -18.12
C GLY A 102 -15.35 -19.41 -16.98
N MET A 103 -14.19 -19.42 -16.29
CA MET A 103 -13.87 -20.38 -15.24
C MET A 103 -13.33 -19.72 -13.97
N THR A 104 -12.47 -18.71 -14.12
CA THR A 104 -11.82 -18.01 -13.01
C THR A 104 -12.81 -17.09 -12.31
N VAL A 105 -12.92 -17.23 -10.98
CA VAL A 105 -13.78 -16.39 -10.12
C VAL A 105 -12.99 -15.43 -9.24
N ALA A 106 -11.68 -15.60 -9.11
CA ALA A 106 -10.84 -14.86 -8.18
C ALA A 106 -9.84 -13.95 -8.92
N PHE A 107 -9.89 -12.65 -8.66
CA PHE A 107 -9.03 -11.64 -9.28
C PHE A 107 -8.31 -10.83 -8.22
N GLN A 108 -7.00 -10.63 -8.40
CA GLN A 108 -6.18 -9.86 -7.48
C GLN A 108 -6.30 -8.36 -7.76
N LEU A 109 -6.64 -7.57 -6.75
CA LEU A 109 -6.52 -6.11 -6.83
C LEU A 109 -5.08 -5.71 -7.13
N SER A 110 -4.92 -4.87 -8.13
CA SER A 110 -3.61 -4.39 -8.57
C SER A 110 -3.67 -2.95 -9.05
N LYS A 111 -2.58 -2.22 -8.87
CA LYS A 111 -2.40 -0.87 -9.41
C LYS A 111 -1.31 -0.87 -10.46
N THR A 112 -1.61 -0.33 -11.63
CA THR A 112 -0.67 -0.20 -12.74
C THR A 112 -0.13 1.23 -12.81
N TYR A 113 1.18 1.38 -12.62
CA TYR A 113 1.90 2.63 -12.85
C TYR A 113 2.36 2.68 -14.29
N ARG A 114 2.05 3.76 -14.99
CA ARG A 114 2.37 3.93 -16.41
C ARG A 114 3.20 5.19 -16.64
N SER A 115 4.21 5.07 -17.50
CA SER A 115 5.00 6.20 -18.00
C SER A 115 5.39 5.92 -19.45
N GLY A 116 4.79 6.65 -20.40
CA GLY A 116 4.90 6.37 -21.82
C GLY A 116 4.42 4.94 -22.16
N ALA A 117 5.26 4.17 -22.85
CA ALA A 117 4.99 2.79 -23.21
C ALA A 117 5.28 1.76 -22.10
N PHE A 118 5.86 2.19 -20.98
CA PHE A 118 6.29 1.30 -19.90
C PHE A 118 5.28 1.29 -18.77
N SER A 119 5.12 0.12 -18.17
CA SER A 119 4.23 -0.04 -17.03
C SER A 119 4.82 -1.00 -15.99
N GLN A 120 4.44 -0.77 -14.73
CA GLN A 120 4.73 -1.67 -13.61
C GLN A 120 3.43 -1.93 -12.88
N VAL A 121 3.11 -3.20 -12.68
CA VAL A 121 1.96 -3.63 -11.89
C VAL A 121 2.39 -3.85 -10.46
N ARG A 122 1.61 -3.35 -9.50
CA ARG A 122 1.75 -3.60 -8.08
C ARG A 122 0.52 -4.35 -7.59
N ARG A 123 0.74 -5.47 -6.93
CA ARG A 123 -0.28 -6.20 -6.19
C ARG A 123 -0.72 -5.39 -4.96
N VAL A 124 -2.04 -5.31 -4.73
CA VAL A 124 -2.62 -4.64 -3.56
C VAL A 124 -3.25 -5.70 -2.65
N THR A 125 -2.71 -5.84 -1.43
CA THR A 125 -3.14 -6.86 -0.46
C THR A 125 -3.97 -6.29 0.69
N LYS A 126 -3.98 -4.98 0.87
CA LYS A 126 -4.66 -4.31 1.99
C LYS A 126 -5.63 -3.23 1.49
N PRO A 127 -6.69 -3.58 0.73
CA PRO A 127 -7.70 -2.60 0.37
C PRO A 127 -8.38 -2.04 1.63
N VAL A 128 -8.88 -0.80 1.53
CA VAL A 128 -9.61 -0.15 2.62
C VAL A 128 -11.08 -0.61 2.56
N PRO A 129 -11.63 -1.13 3.66
CA PRO A 129 -13.02 -1.56 3.70
C PRO A 129 -13.99 -0.46 3.26
N GLY A 130 -14.99 -0.83 2.46
CA GLY A 130 -16.03 0.08 1.98
C GLY A 130 -15.60 1.03 0.84
N THR A 131 -14.37 0.90 0.33
CA THR A 131 -13.89 1.73 -0.79
C THR A 131 -13.74 0.98 -2.10
N VAL A 132 -13.82 -0.35 -2.08
CA VAL A 132 -13.65 -1.19 -3.27
C VAL A 132 -14.90 -1.13 -4.12
N ARG A 133 -14.74 -0.77 -5.38
CA ARG A 133 -15.77 -0.74 -6.42
C ARG A 133 -15.31 -1.64 -7.56
N VAL A 134 -16.16 -2.53 -8.02
CA VAL A 134 -15.83 -3.50 -9.07
C VAL A 134 -16.73 -3.30 -10.25
N GLY A 135 -16.16 -3.39 -11.45
CA GLY A 135 -16.87 -3.33 -12.72
C GLY A 135 -16.67 -4.61 -13.54
N LEU A 136 -17.68 -4.95 -14.32
CA LEU A 136 -17.63 -6.02 -15.30
C LEU A 136 -18.16 -5.49 -16.64
N GLN A 137 -17.34 -5.51 -17.66
CA GLN A 137 -17.65 -5.07 -19.03
C GLN A 137 -18.23 -3.63 -19.11
N GLY A 138 -17.82 -2.73 -18.18
CA GLY A 138 -18.27 -1.34 -18.11
C GLY A 138 -19.48 -1.08 -17.22
N ASP A 139 -20.04 -2.13 -16.60
CA ASP A 139 -21.13 -2.01 -15.64
C ASP A 139 -20.59 -2.17 -14.21
N GLU A 140 -21.01 -1.27 -13.30
CA GLU A 140 -20.64 -1.40 -11.89
C GLU A 140 -21.45 -2.49 -11.19
N LEU A 141 -20.76 -3.34 -10.46
CA LEU A 141 -21.35 -4.45 -9.71
C LEU A 141 -21.72 -4.05 -8.26
N VAL A 142 -22.72 -4.72 -7.73
CA VAL A 142 -23.14 -4.55 -6.32
C VAL A 142 -22.32 -5.49 -5.44
N ASP A 143 -21.66 -4.91 -4.43
CA ASP A 143 -20.94 -5.66 -3.40
C ASP A 143 -21.87 -6.63 -2.65
N THR A 144 -21.31 -7.72 -2.16
CA THR A 144 -22.00 -8.82 -1.47
C THR A 144 -23.04 -9.59 -2.30
N LEU A 145 -23.52 -9.04 -3.40
CA LEU A 145 -24.44 -9.72 -4.32
C LEU A 145 -23.70 -10.41 -5.47
N HIS A 146 -22.79 -9.68 -6.13
CA HIS A 146 -22.08 -10.15 -7.30
C HIS A 146 -20.65 -10.60 -7.01
N PHE A 147 -20.02 -9.98 -6.01
CA PHE A 147 -18.65 -10.27 -5.59
C PHE A 147 -18.47 -10.06 -4.09
N GLY A 148 -17.36 -10.56 -3.57
CA GLY A 148 -16.85 -10.26 -2.24
C GLY A 148 -15.35 -9.95 -2.31
N VAL A 149 -14.83 -9.22 -1.32
CA VAL A 149 -13.42 -8.84 -1.27
C VAL A 149 -12.79 -9.31 0.03
N GLU A 150 -11.68 -10.05 -0.11
CA GLU A 150 -10.85 -10.43 1.04
C GLU A 150 -9.91 -9.26 1.41
N MET A 151 -10.16 -8.62 2.54
CA MET A 151 -9.46 -7.38 2.96
C MET A 151 -8.02 -7.60 3.41
N THR A 152 -7.58 -8.84 3.58
CA THR A 152 -6.20 -9.16 3.98
C THR A 152 -5.31 -9.58 2.82
N THR A 153 -5.91 -10.01 1.71
CA THR A 153 -5.19 -10.45 0.51
C THR A 153 -5.45 -9.58 -0.72
N GLY A 154 -6.55 -8.81 -0.73
CA GLY A 154 -6.99 -8.02 -1.86
C GLY A 154 -7.53 -8.87 -3.02
N ILE A 155 -8.03 -10.07 -2.73
CA ILE A 155 -8.67 -10.92 -3.72
C ILE A 155 -10.16 -10.56 -3.82
N VAL A 156 -10.61 -10.29 -5.04
CA VAL A 156 -12.01 -10.13 -5.41
C VAL A 156 -12.52 -11.48 -5.90
N SER A 157 -13.56 -12.00 -5.26
CA SER A 157 -14.18 -13.28 -5.62
C SER A 157 -15.59 -13.05 -6.16
N PHE A 158 -15.84 -13.48 -7.38
CA PHE A 158 -17.15 -13.37 -8.02
C PHE A 158 -18.06 -14.54 -7.66
N ALA A 159 -19.35 -14.28 -7.54
CA ALA A 159 -20.37 -15.32 -7.31
C ALA A 159 -20.51 -16.27 -8.53
N SER A 160 -20.25 -15.76 -9.74
CA SER A 160 -20.19 -16.53 -10.98
C SER A 160 -19.00 -16.07 -11.82
N PRO A 161 -18.30 -16.96 -12.53
CA PRO A 161 -17.14 -16.58 -13.31
C PRO A 161 -17.52 -15.61 -14.44
N PRO A 162 -16.79 -14.50 -14.64
CA PRO A 162 -16.95 -13.62 -15.79
C PRO A 162 -16.77 -14.40 -17.10
N ALA A 163 -17.59 -14.08 -18.11
CA ALA A 163 -17.54 -14.76 -19.39
C ALA A 163 -16.22 -14.49 -20.14
N VAL A 164 -15.92 -15.32 -21.12
CA VAL A 164 -14.69 -15.20 -21.91
C VAL A 164 -14.61 -13.83 -22.58
N GLY A 165 -13.55 -13.08 -22.32
CA GLY A 165 -13.28 -11.76 -22.89
C GLY A 165 -13.87 -10.59 -22.11
N GLU A 166 -14.70 -10.80 -21.11
CA GLU A 166 -15.21 -9.73 -20.26
C GLU A 166 -14.10 -9.08 -19.43
N GLN A 167 -14.02 -7.75 -19.47
CA GLN A 167 -13.03 -6.99 -18.68
C GLN A 167 -13.51 -6.85 -17.24
N VAL A 168 -12.65 -7.26 -16.32
CA VAL A 168 -12.84 -7.09 -14.86
C VAL A 168 -12.04 -5.88 -14.43
N THR A 169 -12.70 -4.86 -13.94
CA THR A 169 -12.09 -3.62 -13.47
C THR A 169 -12.37 -3.38 -11.99
N ALA A 170 -11.52 -2.59 -11.34
CA ALA A 170 -11.75 -2.19 -9.96
C ALA A 170 -11.14 -0.83 -9.64
N GLY A 171 -11.79 -0.12 -8.70
CA GLY A 171 -11.25 1.04 -8.04
C GLY A 171 -11.30 0.86 -6.52
N PHE A 172 -10.31 1.42 -5.82
CA PHE A 172 -10.15 1.22 -4.39
C PHE A 172 -9.21 2.23 -3.74
N GLU A 173 -9.37 2.44 -2.44
CA GLU A 173 -8.28 2.92 -1.59
C GLU A 173 -7.55 1.72 -0.99
N PHE A 174 -6.27 1.90 -0.67
CA PHE A 174 -5.46 0.83 -0.10
C PHE A 174 -4.42 1.32 0.88
N ASP A 175 -4.07 0.45 1.81
CA ASP A 175 -2.97 0.60 2.72
C ASP A 175 -1.77 -0.27 2.29
N VAL A 176 -0.61 0.11 2.74
CA VAL A 176 0.62 -0.68 2.60
C VAL A 176 0.77 -1.56 3.84
N PRO A 177 0.95 -2.88 3.70
CA PRO A 177 1.34 -3.72 4.83
C PRO A 177 2.78 -3.40 5.23
N VAL A 178 2.97 -2.98 6.48
CA VAL A 178 4.27 -2.55 6.97
C VAL A 178 4.57 -3.12 8.35
N ARG A 179 5.82 -3.00 8.80
CA ARG A 179 6.27 -3.12 10.19
C ARG A 179 7.16 -1.95 10.55
N PHE A 180 7.40 -1.72 11.82
CA PHE A 180 8.50 -0.88 12.22
C PHE A 180 9.83 -1.48 11.75
N ASP A 181 10.80 -0.63 11.42
CA ASP A 181 12.16 -1.07 11.05
C ASP A 181 13.17 -0.75 12.15
N THR A 182 12.68 -0.68 13.38
CA THR A 182 13.46 -0.48 14.60
C THR A 182 12.77 -1.13 15.79
N ASP A 183 13.56 -1.61 16.74
CA ASP A 183 13.08 -2.05 18.07
C ASP A 183 13.24 -0.95 19.14
N ARG A 184 13.56 0.28 18.71
CA ARG A 184 13.78 1.41 19.60
C ARG A 184 13.22 2.69 19.03
N ILE A 185 12.31 3.34 19.76
CA ILE A 185 11.87 4.72 19.51
C ILE A 185 12.59 5.65 20.51
N GLN A 186 13.09 6.76 20.00
CA GLN A 186 13.69 7.82 20.84
C GLN A 186 12.72 8.99 20.88
N VAL A 187 12.37 9.40 22.10
CA VAL A 187 11.49 10.52 22.35
C VAL A 187 12.26 11.58 23.15
N SER A 188 12.16 12.83 22.72
CA SER A 188 12.68 13.98 23.46
C SER A 188 11.50 14.87 23.85
N VAL A 189 11.36 15.16 25.13
CA VAL A 189 10.33 16.07 25.64
C VAL A 189 10.94 17.45 25.78
N ALA A 190 10.61 18.36 24.87
CA ALA A 190 11.18 19.71 24.81
C ALA A 190 10.45 20.71 25.71
N SER A 191 9.17 20.46 26.06
CA SER A 191 8.36 21.30 26.95
C SER A 191 7.18 20.50 27.53
N PHE A 192 6.41 21.11 28.43
CA PHE A 192 5.21 20.49 29.03
C PHE A 192 4.09 20.14 28.02
N GLN A 193 4.17 20.61 26.77
CA GLN A 193 3.12 20.41 25.78
C GLN A 193 3.65 19.94 24.41
N ALA A 194 4.95 19.76 24.24
CA ALA A 194 5.54 19.35 22.98
C ALA A 194 6.80 18.50 23.18
N GLY A 195 6.91 17.50 22.35
CA GLY A 195 8.10 16.65 22.24
C GLY A 195 8.50 16.46 20.79
N ASP A 196 9.61 15.77 20.60
CA ASP A 196 10.18 15.44 19.30
C ASP A 196 10.41 13.93 19.20
N VAL A 197 10.03 13.36 18.08
CA VAL A 197 10.33 11.97 17.71
C VAL A 197 11.01 12.01 16.34
N PRO A 198 12.32 12.18 16.31
CA PRO A 198 13.04 12.52 15.07
C PRO A 198 13.06 11.40 14.04
N HIS A 199 12.86 10.16 14.45
CA HIS A 199 12.98 9.01 13.55
C HIS A 199 12.07 7.86 13.98
N VAL A 200 11.15 7.48 13.08
CA VAL A 200 10.24 6.33 13.24
C VAL A 200 10.21 5.57 11.91
N PRO A 201 11.23 4.73 11.64
CA PRO A 201 11.34 4.03 10.37
C PRO A 201 10.30 2.92 10.27
N VAL A 202 9.67 2.85 9.12
CA VAL A 202 8.64 1.87 8.78
C VAL A 202 8.95 1.29 7.41
N VAL A 203 8.83 -0.01 7.26
CA VAL A 203 9.18 -0.71 6.04
C VAL A 203 8.07 -1.66 5.59
N GLU A 204 7.82 -1.71 4.28
CA GLU A 204 6.84 -2.60 3.67
C GLU A 204 7.20 -4.08 3.90
N VAL A 205 6.22 -4.88 4.27
CA VAL A 205 6.30 -6.35 4.38
C VAL A 205 5.63 -6.97 3.16
N ARG A 206 6.27 -7.93 2.56
CA ARG A 206 5.66 -8.75 1.50
C ARG A 206 4.85 -9.86 2.15
N LEU A 207 3.59 -9.99 1.71
CA LEU A 207 2.64 -10.98 2.16
C LEU A 207 2.43 -12.06 1.10
#